data_98b0b04b2de51b51dde3948f92e532cb
#
_entry.id   98b0b04b2de51b51dde3948f92e532cb
#
_cell.length_a   1.000
_cell.length_b   1.000
_cell.length_c   1.000
_cell.angle_alpha   90.00
_cell.angle_beta   90.00
_cell.angle_gamma   90.00
#
_symmetry.space_group_name_H-M   'P 1'
#
loop_
_entity.id
_entity.type
_entity.pdbx_description
1 polymer ?
#
loop_
_entity_poly.entity_id
_entity_poly.type
_entity_poly.pdbx_seq_one_letter_code
_entity_poly.pdbx_strand_id
1 'polypeptide(L)'
;MRILDQGILYDATLAPIHRRFCAFTNTTVLGDGRILVAFHAGSAKEAPDENVLMRLSADGGRTWQAISDGLESLTVDGKLGSWHHGRVTELAPSHLLGAFWWLDRSDPSRPMINPETTGTLPNRIFLMDSFDDGRTWANRREVDTRPFPSVALMGAPLLLADGGMPGKAGHAIAVVSEAWKTYYDAGVGEHSAILSISHDGGHTFDPATVVAHDPANRLLFWDERLAVDLETGRLIGMFWTHDRVAQLDVNAHIAWSQTADGKSWSDPRDAGFAGQLPRPLPLPGGRVLCVYVHRHWPPSLRAVLSPDFGKTWDVPGELVFYEHPFGPQAGMAGQREFAAYYDDMRLWNFGLVEPGLLPDGTIFVAFYAGDSQSLSIRWARLQL
;
A
#
# COMPACT_ATOMS: atom_id res chain seq x y z
N MET A 1 -10.82 15.11 -15.71
CA MET A 1 -9.40 14.72 -15.44
C MET A 1 -8.64 14.45 -16.75
N ARG A 2 -7.31 14.68 -16.81
CA ARG A 2 -6.47 14.33 -17.97
C ARG A 2 -5.05 13.97 -17.54
N ILE A 3 -4.35 13.21 -18.40
CA ILE A 3 -2.93 12.90 -18.24
C ILE A 3 -2.11 14.09 -18.78
N LEU A 4 -1.15 14.54 -17.99
CA LEU A 4 -0.20 15.60 -18.39
C LEU A 4 1.10 15.03 -18.92
N ASP A 5 1.63 14.00 -18.25
CA ASP A 5 2.93 13.40 -18.55
C ASP A 5 2.99 11.98 -18.00
N GLN A 6 3.89 11.15 -18.53
CA GLN A 6 4.13 9.77 -18.12
C GLN A 6 5.58 9.38 -18.34
N GLY A 7 6.09 8.44 -17.53
CA GLY A 7 7.47 7.99 -17.70
C GLY A 7 7.80 6.71 -16.96
N ILE A 8 9.08 6.36 -17.03
CA ILE A 8 9.66 5.26 -16.28
C ILE A 8 10.54 5.86 -15.19
N LEU A 9 10.30 5.44 -13.95
CA LEU A 9 11.09 5.82 -12.80
C LEU A 9 12.27 4.86 -12.62
N TYR A 10 12.04 3.56 -12.83
CA TYR A 10 13.04 2.51 -12.75
C TYR A 10 12.80 1.51 -13.86
N ASP A 11 13.75 1.44 -14.80
CA ASP A 11 13.70 0.49 -15.92
C ASP A 11 14.31 -0.85 -15.51
N ALA A 12 13.44 -1.78 -15.16
CA ALA A 12 13.83 -3.12 -14.71
C ALA A 12 14.44 -3.98 -15.85
N THR A 13 14.22 -3.62 -17.12
CA THR A 13 14.81 -4.34 -18.27
C THR A 13 16.32 -4.19 -18.30
N LEU A 14 16.85 -3.08 -17.76
CA LEU A 14 18.28 -2.77 -17.66
C LEU A 14 18.89 -3.24 -16.34
N ALA A 15 18.07 -3.74 -15.41
CA ALA A 15 18.51 -4.12 -14.08
C ALA A 15 19.14 -5.54 -14.06
N PRO A 16 20.02 -5.84 -13.08
CA PRO A 16 20.48 -7.20 -12.84
C PRO A 16 19.29 -8.11 -12.44
N ILE A 17 19.42 -9.42 -12.66
CA ILE A 17 18.33 -10.39 -12.51
C ILE A 17 17.61 -10.29 -11.14
N HIS A 18 18.37 -10.07 -10.06
CA HIS A 18 17.86 -9.95 -8.70
C HIS A 18 17.17 -8.60 -8.40
N ARG A 19 16.90 -7.77 -9.42
CA ARG A 19 16.21 -6.46 -9.32
C ARG A 19 15.25 -6.23 -10.48
N ARG A 20 14.83 -7.29 -11.19
CA ARG A 20 14.00 -7.19 -12.39
C ARG A 20 12.48 -7.19 -12.09
N PHE A 21 12.08 -7.65 -10.93
CA PHE A 21 10.66 -7.65 -10.57
C PHE A 21 10.42 -6.60 -9.49
N CYS A 22 9.87 -5.45 -9.93
CA CYS A 22 9.57 -4.35 -9.04
C CYS A 22 8.06 -4.25 -8.79
N ALA A 23 7.67 -3.99 -7.55
CA ALA A 23 6.28 -3.87 -7.13
C ALA A 23 6.15 -3.03 -5.84
N PHE A 24 4.98 -3.01 -5.22
CA PHE A 24 4.72 -2.45 -3.90
C PHE A 24 5.22 -1.01 -3.73
N THR A 25 4.89 -0.15 -4.71
CA THR A 25 5.27 1.26 -4.70
C THR A 25 4.69 2.01 -3.50
N ASN A 26 5.43 2.99 -3.01
CA ASN A 26 4.95 4.02 -2.09
C ASN A 26 5.46 5.38 -2.57
N THR A 27 4.57 6.33 -2.72
CA THR A 27 4.86 7.71 -3.12
C THR A 27 4.76 8.64 -1.91
N THR A 28 5.83 9.37 -1.62
CA THR A 28 5.85 10.43 -0.60
C THR A 28 6.21 11.74 -1.28
N VAL A 29 5.27 12.68 -1.30
CA VAL A 29 5.56 14.06 -1.70
C VAL A 29 6.06 14.80 -0.47
N LEU A 30 7.32 15.26 -0.52
CA LEU A 30 7.96 15.97 0.57
C LEU A 30 7.45 17.42 0.63
N GLY A 31 7.56 18.05 1.79
CA GLY A 31 7.10 19.42 2.01
C GLY A 31 7.76 20.47 1.12
N ASP A 32 8.94 20.17 0.55
CA ASP A 32 9.63 21.00 -0.43
C ASP A 32 9.25 20.70 -1.90
N GLY A 33 8.31 19.77 -2.11
CA GLY A 33 7.80 19.37 -3.42
C GLY A 33 8.61 18.29 -4.15
N ARG A 34 9.70 17.80 -3.56
CA ARG A 34 10.41 16.61 -4.06
C ARG A 34 9.52 15.37 -3.91
N ILE A 35 9.76 14.36 -4.75
CA ILE A 35 9.00 13.11 -4.74
C ILE A 35 9.94 11.97 -4.39
N LEU A 36 9.71 11.31 -3.27
CA LEU A 36 10.37 10.07 -2.90
C LEU A 36 9.47 8.89 -3.26
N VAL A 37 10.01 7.91 -4.00
CA VAL A 37 9.31 6.66 -4.28
C VAL A 37 10.13 5.50 -3.73
N ALA A 38 9.53 4.76 -2.79
CA ALA A 38 10.04 3.49 -2.31
C ALA A 38 9.31 2.35 -3.04
N PHE A 39 10.02 1.28 -3.37
CA PHE A 39 9.44 0.13 -4.04
C PHE A 39 10.23 -1.15 -3.76
N HIS A 40 9.54 -2.26 -3.82
CA HIS A 40 10.12 -3.60 -3.79
C HIS A 40 10.90 -3.90 -5.07
N ALA A 41 12.01 -4.62 -4.97
CA ALA A 41 12.71 -5.20 -6.11
C ALA A 41 13.37 -6.54 -5.73
N GLY A 42 13.21 -7.55 -6.59
CA GLY A 42 13.73 -8.90 -6.39
C GLY A 42 13.92 -9.64 -7.71
N SER A 43 14.31 -10.91 -7.66
CA SER A 43 14.36 -11.82 -8.82
C SER A 43 12.95 -12.32 -9.21
N ALA A 44 11.96 -12.16 -8.32
CA ALA A 44 10.53 -12.33 -8.52
C ALA A 44 9.78 -11.44 -7.53
N LYS A 45 8.45 -11.33 -7.63
CA LYS A 45 7.65 -10.49 -6.72
C LYS A 45 7.72 -10.90 -5.24
N GLU A 46 8.06 -12.14 -4.95
CA GLU A 46 8.09 -12.71 -3.61
C GLU A 46 9.38 -13.53 -3.39
N ALA A 47 10.45 -13.14 -4.06
CA ALA A 47 11.71 -13.87 -3.97
C ALA A 47 12.45 -13.59 -2.66
N PRO A 48 13.21 -14.56 -2.09
CA PRO A 48 13.99 -14.34 -0.87
C PRO A 48 15.08 -13.27 -0.98
N ASP A 49 15.49 -12.89 -2.20
CA ASP A 49 16.48 -11.85 -2.49
C ASP A 49 15.87 -10.44 -2.64
N GLU A 50 14.59 -10.30 -2.32
CA GLU A 50 13.86 -9.05 -2.35
C GLU A 50 14.43 -8.00 -1.38
N ASN A 51 14.28 -6.73 -1.74
CA ASN A 51 14.63 -5.61 -0.89
C ASN A 51 13.85 -4.34 -1.30
N VAL A 52 14.00 -3.27 -0.52
CA VAL A 52 13.35 -1.98 -0.75
C VAL A 52 14.35 -1.02 -1.39
N LEU A 53 14.05 -0.55 -2.60
CA LEU A 53 14.80 0.47 -3.31
C LEU A 53 14.08 1.81 -3.18
N MET A 54 14.86 2.92 -3.22
CA MET A 54 14.30 4.27 -3.13
C MET A 54 14.88 5.18 -4.20
N ARG A 55 14.02 6.01 -4.78
CA ARG A 55 14.38 7.00 -5.79
C ARG A 55 13.77 8.35 -5.42
N LEU A 56 14.50 9.43 -5.67
CA LEU A 56 14.09 10.80 -5.37
C LEU A 56 14.10 11.62 -6.66
N SER A 57 13.04 12.40 -6.89
CA SER A 57 12.93 13.38 -7.96
C SER A 57 12.77 14.77 -7.38
N ALA A 58 13.48 15.75 -7.97
CA ALA A 58 13.36 17.17 -7.65
C ALA A 58 12.68 17.98 -8.75
N ASP A 59 12.22 17.34 -9.83
CA ASP A 59 11.71 18.02 -11.04
C ASP A 59 10.31 17.51 -11.47
N GLY A 60 9.53 17.03 -10.49
CA GLY A 60 8.17 16.56 -10.72
C GLY A 60 8.09 15.20 -11.41
N GLY A 61 9.10 14.35 -11.25
CA GLY A 61 9.13 12.97 -11.75
C GLY A 61 9.87 12.79 -13.08
N ARG A 62 10.48 13.84 -13.66
CA ARG A 62 11.16 13.74 -14.96
C ARG A 62 12.51 13.06 -14.86
N THR A 63 13.27 13.34 -13.79
CA THR A 63 14.55 12.67 -13.51
C THR A 63 14.57 12.09 -12.09
N TRP A 64 15.35 11.02 -11.90
CA TRP A 64 15.37 10.26 -10.66
C TRP A 64 16.78 9.96 -10.20
N GLN A 65 17.06 10.28 -8.94
CA GLN A 65 18.30 9.93 -8.25
C GLN A 65 18.11 8.67 -7.43
N ALA A 66 19.04 7.72 -7.52
CA ALA A 66 19.11 6.60 -6.60
C ALA A 66 19.47 7.09 -5.20
N ILE A 67 18.61 6.81 -4.21
CA ILE A 67 18.83 7.17 -2.81
C ILE A 67 19.26 5.95 -2.02
N SER A 68 18.57 4.83 -2.24
CA SER A 68 18.92 3.54 -1.65
C SER A 68 18.70 2.42 -2.68
N ASP A 69 19.64 1.48 -2.74
CA ASP A 69 19.55 0.25 -3.54
C ASP A 69 19.30 -0.99 -2.66
N GLY A 70 18.83 -0.77 -1.45
CA GLY A 70 18.40 -1.78 -0.49
C GLY A 70 18.77 -1.43 0.95
N LEU A 71 18.06 -2.05 1.87
CA LEU A 71 18.33 -2.02 3.30
C LEU A 71 19.27 -3.17 3.68
N GLU A 72 20.04 -3.01 4.75
CA GLU A 72 20.83 -4.11 5.29
C GLU A 72 19.93 -5.26 5.74
N SER A 73 20.38 -6.49 5.47
CA SER A 73 19.66 -7.69 5.91
C SER A 73 19.54 -7.72 7.43
N LEU A 74 18.37 -8.12 7.91
CA LEU A 74 18.07 -8.16 9.34
C LEU A 74 17.85 -9.59 9.81
N THR A 75 18.52 -9.95 10.89
CA THR A 75 18.25 -11.18 11.65
C THR A 75 17.36 -10.85 12.84
N VAL A 76 16.20 -11.52 12.94
CA VAL A 76 15.24 -11.40 14.05
C VAL A 76 15.08 -12.79 14.69
N ASP A 77 15.26 -12.88 16.00
CA ASP A 77 15.17 -14.14 16.76
C ASP A 77 16.06 -15.26 16.16
N GLY A 78 17.27 -14.89 15.67
CA GLY A 78 18.21 -15.83 15.05
C GLY A 78 17.85 -16.24 13.61
N LYS A 79 16.82 -15.68 12.99
CA LYS A 79 16.34 -15.98 11.66
C LYS A 79 16.67 -14.84 10.70
N LEU A 80 17.35 -15.16 9.61
CA LEU A 80 17.61 -14.20 8.55
C LEU A 80 16.32 -13.95 7.77
N GLY A 81 16.03 -12.68 7.49
CA GLY A 81 14.88 -12.27 6.70
C GLY A 81 15.19 -11.31 5.58
N SER A 82 14.17 -11.06 4.74
CA SER A 82 14.16 -10.05 3.70
C SER A 82 13.24 -8.88 4.05
N TRP A 83 13.49 -7.74 3.41
CA TRP A 83 12.60 -6.60 3.42
C TRP A 83 11.67 -6.69 2.21
N HIS A 84 10.41 -7.05 2.46
CA HIS A 84 9.45 -7.24 1.38
C HIS A 84 9.03 -5.91 0.75
N HIS A 85 8.61 -4.94 1.55
CA HIS A 85 8.38 -3.58 1.08
C HIS A 85 8.50 -2.57 2.23
N GLY A 86 8.60 -1.29 1.85
CA GLY A 86 8.66 -0.16 2.76
C GLY A 86 7.65 0.92 2.39
N ARG A 87 7.16 1.59 3.40
CA ARG A 87 6.20 2.69 3.31
C ARG A 87 6.74 3.88 4.07
N VAL A 88 6.81 5.05 3.44
CA VAL A 88 7.50 6.21 4.00
C VAL A 88 6.54 7.40 4.11
N THR A 89 6.65 8.13 5.21
CA THR A 89 5.94 9.38 5.47
C THR A 89 6.94 10.43 5.95
N GLU A 90 6.81 11.68 5.52
CA GLU A 90 7.57 12.80 6.08
C GLU A 90 6.92 13.28 7.37
N LEU A 91 7.66 13.27 8.48
CA LEU A 91 7.21 13.82 9.77
C LEU A 91 7.47 15.32 9.88
N ALA A 92 8.61 15.76 9.35
CA ALA A 92 9.06 17.15 9.31
C ALA A 92 10.12 17.29 8.21
N PRO A 93 10.49 18.48 7.78
CA PRO A 93 11.57 18.69 6.81
C PRO A 93 12.82 17.88 7.19
N SER A 94 13.30 17.05 6.26
CA SER A 94 14.45 16.13 6.44
C SER A 94 14.27 15.06 7.52
N HIS A 95 13.06 14.83 8.02
CA HIS A 95 12.76 13.74 8.94
C HIS A 95 11.68 12.84 8.34
N LEU A 96 12.08 11.64 7.90
CA LEU A 96 11.21 10.62 7.37
C LEU A 96 10.99 9.52 8.42
N LEU A 97 9.77 8.99 8.45
CA LEU A 97 9.42 7.76 9.16
C LEU A 97 9.10 6.70 8.12
N GLY A 98 9.84 5.60 8.14
CA GLY A 98 9.56 4.42 7.32
C GLY A 98 8.95 3.30 8.15
N ALA A 99 7.93 2.66 7.63
CA ALA A 99 7.47 1.35 8.06
C ALA A 99 7.96 0.30 7.04
N PHE A 100 8.59 -0.75 7.54
CA PHE A 100 9.21 -1.78 6.70
C PHE A 100 8.71 -3.16 7.11
N TRP A 101 8.26 -3.94 6.14
CA TRP A 101 7.77 -5.28 6.37
C TRP A 101 8.87 -6.31 6.15
N TRP A 102 9.26 -6.98 7.24
CA TRP A 102 10.25 -8.04 7.28
C TRP A 102 9.57 -9.41 7.23
N LEU A 103 10.12 -10.33 6.42
CA LEU A 103 9.69 -11.72 6.31
C LEU A 103 10.82 -12.66 6.70
N ASP A 104 10.50 -13.73 7.45
CA ASP A 104 11.42 -14.83 7.75
C ASP A 104 11.78 -15.58 6.47
N ARG A 105 13.05 -15.52 6.07
CA ARG A 105 13.62 -16.21 4.91
C ARG A 105 14.69 -17.23 5.32
N SER A 106 14.68 -17.68 6.57
CA SER A 106 15.61 -18.69 7.07
C SER A 106 15.54 -20.00 6.28
N ASP A 107 14.38 -20.29 5.69
CA ASP A 107 14.20 -21.33 4.68
C ASP A 107 13.76 -20.70 3.34
N PRO A 108 14.70 -20.46 2.41
CA PRO A 108 14.39 -19.78 1.15
C PRO A 108 13.53 -20.61 0.20
N SER A 109 13.30 -21.90 0.47
CA SER A 109 12.41 -22.75 -0.33
C SER A 109 10.94 -22.54 -0.02
N ARG A 110 10.61 -21.90 1.12
CA ARG A 110 9.22 -21.64 1.50
C ARG A 110 8.67 -20.46 0.73
N PRO A 111 7.51 -20.60 0.04
CA PRO A 111 6.82 -19.46 -0.54
C PRO A 111 6.31 -18.53 0.56
N MET A 112 6.11 -17.26 0.26
CA MET A 112 5.59 -16.26 1.21
C MET A 112 4.22 -16.69 1.77
N ILE A 113 3.36 -17.19 0.91
CA ILE A 113 2.06 -17.75 1.27
C ILE A 113 2.14 -19.27 1.16
N ASN A 114 1.77 -19.97 2.20
CA ASN A 114 1.68 -21.43 2.21
C ASN A 114 0.54 -21.88 1.28
N PRO A 115 0.82 -22.65 0.23
CA PRO A 115 -0.22 -23.06 -0.74
C PRO A 115 -1.30 -23.98 -0.14
N GLU A 116 -1.01 -24.67 0.97
CA GLU A 116 -1.96 -25.58 1.61
C GLU A 116 -2.87 -24.85 2.60
N THR A 117 -2.30 -23.93 3.36
CA THR A 117 -3.01 -23.24 4.45
C THR A 117 -3.44 -21.83 4.08
N THR A 118 -2.85 -21.21 3.06
CA THR A 118 -2.93 -19.77 2.73
C THR A 118 -2.41 -18.83 3.83
N GLY A 119 -1.71 -19.35 4.82
CA GLY A 119 -1.07 -18.56 5.87
C GLY A 119 0.25 -17.92 5.40
N THR A 120 0.64 -16.80 6.02
CA THR A 120 1.85 -16.05 5.66
C THR A 120 3.06 -16.49 6.47
N LEU A 121 4.26 -16.37 5.90
CA LEU A 121 5.53 -16.56 6.62
C LEU A 121 5.55 -15.72 7.91
N PRO A 122 6.29 -16.17 8.95
CA PRO A 122 6.55 -15.32 10.11
C PRO A 122 7.10 -13.96 9.66
N ASN A 123 6.53 -12.91 10.20
CA ASN A 123 6.80 -11.55 9.75
C ASN A 123 6.79 -10.55 10.91
N ARG A 124 7.36 -9.37 10.66
CA ARG A 124 7.38 -8.23 11.58
C ARG A 124 7.28 -6.93 10.78
N ILE A 125 6.73 -5.91 11.39
CA ILE A 125 6.78 -4.55 10.90
C ILE A 125 7.71 -3.75 11.79
N PHE A 126 8.64 -3.03 11.18
CA PHE A 126 9.56 -2.15 11.89
C PHE A 126 9.37 -0.70 11.45
N LEU A 127 9.32 0.21 12.41
CA LEU A 127 9.48 1.64 12.17
C LEU A 127 10.97 2.00 12.24
N MET A 128 11.40 2.85 11.32
CA MET A 128 12.74 3.44 11.33
C MET A 128 12.69 4.91 10.92
N ASP A 129 13.62 5.70 11.44
CA ASP A 129 13.77 7.12 11.09
C ASP A 129 14.89 7.31 10.07
N SER A 130 14.73 8.29 9.18
CA SER A 130 15.79 8.81 8.34
C SER A 130 15.85 10.33 8.45
N PHE A 131 17.08 10.87 8.51
CA PHE A 131 17.36 12.31 8.58
C PHE A 131 18.19 12.81 7.40
N ASP A 132 18.27 12.02 6.33
CA ASP A 132 19.07 12.26 5.14
C ASP A 132 18.33 11.88 3.84
N ASP A 133 17.02 12.17 3.80
CA ASP A 133 16.14 11.89 2.66
C ASP A 133 16.01 10.39 2.29
N GLY A 134 16.14 9.48 3.27
CA GLY A 134 15.98 8.04 3.07
C GLY A 134 17.26 7.29 2.67
N ARG A 135 18.46 7.94 2.76
CA ARG A 135 19.74 7.29 2.47
C ARG A 135 20.14 6.31 3.57
N THR A 136 19.95 6.71 4.82
CA THR A 136 20.20 5.85 5.97
C THR A 136 19.00 5.80 6.90
N TRP A 137 18.85 4.67 7.60
CA TRP A 137 17.74 4.40 8.48
C TRP A 137 18.23 3.98 9.85
N ALA A 138 17.66 4.57 10.89
CA ALA A 138 18.07 4.38 12.30
C ALA A 138 16.86 4.21 13.22
N ASN A 139 17.10 4.09 14.52
CA ASN A 139 16.07 4.05 15.57
C ASN A 139 14.99 2.99 15.31
N ARG A 140 15.39 1.77 14.94
CA ARG A 140 14.47 0.68 14.65
C ARG A 140 13.61 0.32 15.85
N ARG A 141 12.29 0.28 15.63
CA ARG A 141 11.26 -0.08 16.61
C ARG A 141 10.30 -1.08 15.98
N GLU A 142 9.98 -2.15 16.70
CA GLU A 142 8.97 -3.14 16.23
C GLU A 142 7.57 -2.63 16.53
N VAL A 143 6.67 -2.77 15.58
CA VAL A 143 5.25 -2.43 15.74
C VAL A 143 4.56 -3.55 16.50
N ASP A 144 3.91 -3.20 17.61
CA ASP A 144 3.06 -4.15 18.34
C ASP A 144 1.71 -4.29 17.64
N THR A 145 1.44 -5.48 17.15
CA THR A 145 0.20 -5.79 16.40
C THR A 145 -0.74 -6.69 17.21
N ARG A 146 -0.46 -6.91 18.50
CA ARG A 146 -1.33 -7.76 19.34
C ARG A 146 -2.78 -7.29 19.36
N PRO A 147 -3.76 -8.18 19.28
CA PRO A 147 -3.63 -9.65 19.42
C PRO A 147 -3.33 -10.43 18.14
N PHE A 148 -3.05 -9.77 17.01
CA PHE A 148 -2.90 -10.42 15.72
C PHE A 148 -1.49 -11.00 15.54
N PRO A 149 -1.34 -12.33 15.33
CA PRO A 149 -0.04 -12.99 15.31
C PRO A 149 0.67 -12.88 13.95
N SER A 150 -0.03 -12.51 12.90
CA SER A 150 0.50 -12.37 11.54
C SER A 150 -0.18 -11.20 10.85
N VAL A 151 0.60 -10.29 10.30
CA VAL A 151 0.11 -9.06 9.68
C VAL A 151 0.90 -8.74 8.43
N ALA A 152 0.27 -8.09 7.46
CA ALA A 152 0.94 -7.48 6.32
C ALA A 152 0.88 -5.95 6.43
N LEU A 153 1.97 -5.27 6.06
CA LEU A 153 2.02 -3.82 6.04
C LEU A 153 1.27 -3.29 4.81
N MET A 154 0.24 -2.45 4.99
CA MET A 154 -0.60 -1.99 3.88
C MET A 154 -0.36 -0.55 3.48
N GLY A 155 -0.21 0.37 4.41
CA GLY A 155 -0.08 1.80 4.14
C GLY A 155 1.18 2.44 4.70
N ALA A 156 1.47 3.66 4.25
CA ALA A 156 2.45 4.52 4.91
C ALA A 156 1.95 4.89 6.32
N PRO A 157 2.86 5.11 7.28
CA PRO A 157 2.47 5.61 8.59
C PRO A 157 1.61 6.87 8.45
N LEU A 158 0.46 6.88 9.10
CA LEU A 158 -0.44 8.03 9.13
C LEU A 158 -0.14 8.89 10.35
N LEU A 159 -0.23 10.21 10.18
CA LEU A 159 -0.13 11.16 11.28
C LEU A 159 -1.55 11.53 11.72
N LEU A 160 -1.95 11.08 12.90
CA LEU A 160 -3.26 11.37 13.46
C LEU A 160 -3.20 12.62 14.35
N ALA A 161 -4.29 13.36 14.43
CA ALA A 161 -4.41 14.47 15.37
C ALA A 161 -4.48 13.93 16.80
N ASP A 162 -3.44 14.17 17.59
CA ASP A 162 -3.44 13.85 19.02
C ASP A 162 -3.86 15.07 19.83
N GLY A 163 -5.17 15.39 19.80
CA GLY A 163 -5.73 16.54 20.51
C GLY A 163 -5.35 17.92 19.96
N GLY A 164 -4.63 17.98 18.84
CA GLY A 164 -4.19 19.19 18.16
C GLY A 164 -4.54 19.22 16.67
N MET A 165 -4.17 20.31 16.00
CA MET A 165 -4.37 20.41 14.54
C MET A 165 -3.42 19.46 13.78
N PRO A 166 -3.87 18.77 12.70
CA PRO A 166 -3.01 17.99 11.84
C PRO A 166 -1.76 18.78 11.38
N GLY A 167 -0.59 18.12 11.36
CA GLY A 167 0.66 18.75 10.91
C GLY A 167 1.45 19.51 11.99
N LYS A 168 1.11 19.42 13.29
CA LYS A 168 1.89 20.01 14.39
C LYS A 168 2.57 18.92 15.24
N ALA A 169 3.68 19.26 15.88
CA ALA A 169 4.38 18.37 16.81
C ALA A 169 3.42 17.81 17.88
N GLY A 170 3.45 16.50 18.12
CA GLY A 170 2.56 15.80 19.04
C GLY A 170 1.52 14.91 18.35
N HIS A 171 1.79 14.43 17.12
CA HIS A 171 0.90 13.49 16.43
C HIS A 171 1.04 12.07 16.96
N ALA A 172 -0.09 11.37 17.05
CA ALA A 172 -0.05 9.92 17.10
C ALA A 172 0.35 9.36 15.70
N ILE A 173 1.17 8.30 15.72
CA ILE A 173 1.55 7.55 14.53
C ILE A 173 0.63 6.34 14.44
N ALA A 174 -0.02 6.14 13.29
CA ALA A 174 -0.81 4.95 13.03
C ALA A 174 -0.21 4.13 11.88
N VAL A 175 0.00 2.85 12.13
CA VAL A 175 0.49 1.89 11.13
C VAL A 175 -0.68 1.07 10.62
N VAL A 176 -0.91 1.12 9.31
CA VAL A 176 -1.98 0.41 8.60
C VAL A 176 -1.51 -1.01 8.28
N SER A 177 -2.23 -2.01 8.74
CA SER A 177 -1.86 -3.41 8.57
C SER A 177 -3.09 -4.28 8.34
N GLU A 178 -2.88 -5.38 7.63
CA GLU A 178 -3.87 -6.42 7.38
C GLU A 178 -3.55 -7.63 8.25
N ALA A 179 -4.49 -8.03 9.10
CA ALA A 179 -4.37 -9.21 9.95
C ALA A 179 -4.83 -10.45 9.21
N TRP A 180 -4.01 -11.49 9.26
CA TRP A 180 -4.26 -12.77 8.65
C TRP A 180 -3.78 -13.91 9.55
N LYS A 181 -3.75 -15.12 9.05
CA LYS A 181 -3.33 -16.31 9.80
C LYS A 181 -1.84 -16.64 9.61
N THR A 182 -1.28 -17.32 10.57
CA THR A 182 0.10 -17.80 10.53
C THR A 182 0.31 -18.92 9.52
N TYR A 183 1.55 -19.17 9.12
CA TYR A 183 1.92 -20.06 8.01
C TYR A 183 1.35 -21.48 8.07
N TYR A 184 1.22 -22.05 9.26
CA TYR A 184 0.71 -23.43 9.44
C TYR A 184 -0.71 -23.50 9.97
N ASP A 185 -1.40 -22.39 10.10
CA ASP A 185 -2.79 -22.36 10.53
C ASP A 185 -3.70 -22.80 9.38
N ALA A 186 -4.25 -24.00 9.46
CA ALA A 186 -5.16 -24.57 8.47
C ALA A 186 -6.62 -24.13 8.64
N GLY A 187 -6.94 -23.33 9.68
CA GLY A 187 -8.28 -22.79 9.89
C GLY A 187 -8.74 -21.86 8.78
N VAL A 188 -10.03 -21.60 8.72
CA VAL A 188 -10.57 -20.54 7.84
C VAL A 188 -10.07 -19.20 8.38
N GLY A 189 -9.29 -18.47 7.57
CA GLY A 189 -8.75 -17.19 7.99
C GLY A 189 -9.85 -16.13 8.14
N GLU A 190 -9.70 -15.28 9.15
CA GLU A 190 -10.53 -14.11 9.38
C GLU A 190 -9.69 -12.88 9.08
N HIS A 191 -10.04 -12.20 7.99
CA HIS A 191 -9.36 -10.99 7.56
C HIS A 191 -9.83 -9.78 8.35
N SER A 192 -8.90 -8.97 8.81
CA SER A 192 -9.19 -7.70 9.48
C SER A 192 -8.22 -6.63 9.02
N ALA A 193 -8.76 -5.51 8.55
CA ALA A 193 -8.00 -4.28 8.41
C ALA A 193 -7.80 -3.65 9.78
N ILE A 194 -6.57 -3.34 10.16
CA ILE A 194 -6.23 -2.86 11.51
C ILE A 194 -5.34 -1.63 11.50
N LEU A 195 -5.40 -0.86 12.59
CA LEU A 195 -4.49 0.22 12.93
C LEU A 195 -3.78 -0.07 14.24
N SER A 196 -2.45 -0.04 14.23
CA SER A 196 -1.61 0.02 15.43
C SER A 196 -1.25 1.47 15.69
N ILE A 197 -1.68 2.04 16.82
CA ILE A 197 -1.55 3.47 17.14
C ILE A 197 -0.54 3.66 18.26
N SER A 198 0.40 4.59 18.08
CA SER A 198 1.43 4.97 19.03
C SER A 198 1.36 6.47 19.31
N HIS A 199 1.46 6.85 20.59
CA HIS A 199 1.48 8.25 21.06
C HIS A 199 2.87 8.73 21.49
N ASP A 200 3.90 7.89 21.35
CA ASP A 200 5.27 8.14 21.81
C ASP A 200 6.34 7.91 20.73
N GLY A 201 5.98 8.16 19.47
CA GLY A 201 6.90 8.04 18.34
C GLY A 201 7.18 6.59 17.92
N GLY A 202 6.29 5.65 18.22
CA GLY A 202 6.41 4.25 17.83
C GLY A 202 7.18 3.38 18.83
N HIS A 203 7.34 3.84 20.09
CA HIS A 203 7.97 3.04 21.14
C HIS A 203 6.99 2.11 21.84
N THR A 204 5.77 2.57 22.06
CA THR A 204 4.66 1.74 22.56
C THR A 204 3.42 1.92 21.69
N PHE A 205 2.55 0.91 21.69
CA PHE A 205 1.34 0.91 20.88
C PHE A 205 0.12 0.55 21.74
N ASP A 206 -1.00 1.21 21.46
CA ASP A 206 -2.30 0.78 21.95
C ASP A 206 -2.64 -0.61 21.35
N PRO A 207 -3.57 -1.37 21.96
CA PRO A 207 -4.13 -2.56 21.31
C PRO A 207 -4.66 -2.20 19.92
N ALA A 208 -4.35 -3.04 18.92
CA ALA A 208 -4.70 -2.76 17.54
C ALA A 208 -6.21 -2.52 17.36
N THR A 209 -6.56 -1.44 16.68
CA THR A 209 -7.95 -1.09 16.35
C THR A 209 -8.37 -1.79 15.07
N VAL A 210 -9.51 -2.50 15.10
CA VAL A 210 -10.12 -3.06 13.90
C VAL A 210 -10.81 -1.94 13.12
N VAL A 211 -10.39 -1.73 11.88
CA VAL A 211 -10.95 -0.75 10.93
C VAL A 211 -12.12 -1.34 10.16
N ALA A 212 -11.95 -2.56 9.67
CA ALA A 212 -12.96 -3.29 8.93
C ALA A 212 -12.81 -4.80 9.14
N HIS A 213 -13.94 -5.45 9.41
CA HIS A 213 -14.06 -6.90 9.53
C HIS A 213 -15.53 -7.27 9.30
N ASP A 214 -15.76 -8.39 8.62
CA ASP A 214 -17.10 -8.97 8.51
C ASP A 214 -17.26 -10.11 9.53
N PRO A 215 -18.07 -9.94 10.60
CA PRO A 215 -18.28 -11.00 11.60
C PRO A 215 -18.85 -12.30 11.02
N ALA A 216 -19.54 -12.24 9.88
CA ALA A 216 -20.02 -13.42 9.16
C ALA A 216 -18.91 -14.09 8.31
N ASN A 217 -17.72 -13.46 8.22
CA ASN A 217 -16.60 -13.89 7.41
C ASN A 217 -16.97 -14.20 5.94
N ARG A 218 -17.99 -13.52 5.43
CA ARG A 218 -18.44 -13.60 4.06
C ARG A 218 -17.69 -12.64 3.17
N LEU A 219 -17.59 -11.35 3.58
CA LEU A 219 -16.83 -10.34 2.87
C LEU A 219 -15.43 -10.25 3.45
N LEU A 220 -14.43 -10.39 2.60
CA LEU A 220 -13.05 -10.09 2.95
C LEU A 220 -12.75 -8.67 2.51
N PHE A 221 -12.43 -7.80 3.49
CA PHE A 221 -11.95 -6.45 3.28
C PHE A 221 -10.43 -6.49 3.36
N TRP A 222 -9.74 -6.55 2.23
CA TRP A 222 -8.31 -6.76 2.20
C TRP A 222 -7.59 -5.72 1.34
N ASP A 223 -6.25 -5.72 1.46
CA ASP A 223 -5.38 -4.78 0.74
C ASP A 223 -5.84 -3.32 0.94
N GLU A 224 -6.22 -3.02 2.19
CA GLU A 224 -6.78 -1.73 2.57
C GLU A 224 -5.79 -0.60 2.38
N ARG A 225 -6.33 0.56 2.05
CA ARG A 225 -5.60 1.83 1.98
C ARG A 225 -6.34 2.90 2.75
N LEU A 226 -5.66 3.47 3.71
CA LEU A 226 -6.19 4.52 4.54
C LEU A 226 -5.50 5.84 4.26
N ALA A 227 -6.23 6.93 4.39
CA ALA A 227 -5.70 8.28 4.26
C ALA A 227 -6.35 9.22 5.28
N VAL A 228 -5.62 10.27 5.66
CA VAL A 228 -6.08 11.34 6.54
C VAL A 228 -6.38 12.57 5.71
N ASP A 229 -7.56 13.15 5.87
CA ASP A 229 -7.87 14.50 5.43
C ASP A 229 -7.17 15.50 6.36
N LEU A 230 -6.13 16.14 5.87
CA LEU A 230 -5.32 17.06 6.65
C LEU A 230 -6.08 18.35 7.07
N GLU A 231 -7.21 18.69 6.43
CA GLU A 231 -8.03 19.84 6.79
C GLU A 231 -8.91 19.54 8.01
N THR A 232 -9.43 18.33 8.11
CA THR A 232 -10.43 17.95 9.13
C THR A 232 -9.94 16.93 10.13
N GLY A 233 -8.82 16.23 9.87
CA GLY A 233 -8.32 15.09 10.65
C GLY A 233 -9.15 13.81 10.48
N ARG A 234 -10.15 13.79 9.59
CA ARG A 234 -10.96 12.60 9.33
C ARG A 234 -10.17 11.58 8.53
N LEU A 235 -10.38 10.31 8.84
CA LEU A 235 -9.80 9.22 8.09
C LEU A 235 -10.82 8.58 7.15
N ILE A 236 -10.33 8.15 6.01
CA ILE A 236 -11.05 7.36 5.00
C ILE A 236 -10.25 6.08 4.76
N GLY A 237 -10.93 4.94 4.75
CA GLY A 237 -10.38 3.63 4.42
C GLY A 237 -11.11 3.04 3.22
N MET A 238 -10.37 2.51 2.26
CA MET A 238 -10.94 1.79 1.12
C MET A 238 -10.33 0.40 1.03
N PHE A 239 -11.15 -0.56 0.60
CA PHE A 239 -10.84 -1.98 0.65
C PHE A 239 -11.12 -2.63 -0.71
N TRP A 240 -10.20 -3.44 -1.17
CA TRP A 240 -10.52 -4.46 -2.13
C TRP A 240 -11.40 -5.50 -1.44
N THR A 241 -12.52 -5.89 -2.06
CA THR A 241 -13.51 -6.74 -1.38
C THR A 241 -13.82 -7.98 -2.17
N HIS A 242 -13.69 -9.13 -1.51
CA HIS A 242 -14.01 -10.44 -2.05
C HIS A 242 -15.20 -11.06 -1.30
N ASP A 243 -16.23 -11.51 -2.02
CA ASP A 243 -17.34 -12.29 -1.46
C ASP A 243 -17.01 -13.78 -1.54
N ARG A 244 -16.73 -14.40 -0.40
CA ARG A 244 -16.38 -15.84 -0.29
C ARG A 244 -17.51 -16.76 -0.71
N VAL A 245 -18.78 -16.36 -0.55
CA VAL A 245 -19.94 -17.17 -0.91
C VAL A 245 -20.17 -17.13 -2.41
N ALA A 246 -20.08 -15.94 -2.99
CA ALA A 246 -20.17 -15.75 -4.44
C ALA A 246 -18.87 -16.16 -5.16
N GLN A 247 -17.76 -16.29 -4.44
CA GLN A 247 -16.42 -16.59 -4.96
C GLN A 247 -15.98 -15.60 -6.05
N LEU A 248 -16.20 -14.31 -5.82
CA LEU A 248 -15.82 -13.26 -6.76
C LEU A 248 -15.54 -11.94 -6.03
N ASP A 249 -14.76 -11.08 -6.69
CA ASP A 249 -14.62 -9.70 -6.26
C ASP A 249 -15.93 -8.94 -6.52
N VAL A 250 -16.33 -8.23 -5.50
CA VAL A 250 -17.45 -7.27 -5.57
C VAL A 250 -16.88 -5.85 -5.68
N ASN A 251 -17.74 -4.84 -5.69
CA ASN A 251 -17.30 -3.45 -5.65
C ASN A 251 -16.34 -3.20 -4.48
N ALA A 252 -15.42 -2.26 -4.66
CA ALA A 252 -14.63 -1.75 -3.56
C ALA A 252 -15.53 -1.26 -2.42
N HIS A 253 -15.11 -1.46 -1.17
CA HIS A 253 -15.82 -0.93 -0.01
C HIS A 253 -15.05 0.25 0.59
N ILE A 254 -15.76 1.05 1.37
CA ILE A 254 -15.26 2.26 1.98
C ILE A 254 -15.78 2.39 3.41
N ALA A 255 -14.92 2.83 4.33
CA ALA A 255 -15.30 3.18 5.70
C ALA A 255 -14.67 4.52 6.11
N TRP A 256 -15.24 5.17 7.10
CA TRP A 256 -14.73 6.42 7.64
C TRP A 256 -14.51 6.31 9.14
N SER A 257 -13.46 6.95 9.62
CA SER A 257 -13.33 7.11 11.07
C SER A 257 -14.44 8.00 11.59
N GLN A 258 -14.99 7.64 12.75
CA GLN A 258 -15.98 8.46 13.48
C GLN A 258 -15.29 9.49 14.37
N THR A 259 -14.02 9.22 14.72
CA THR A 259 -13.17 10.06 15.56
C THR A 259 -11.81 10.32 14.87
N ALA A 260 -11.19 11.46 15.15
CA ALA A 260 -9.91 11.84 14.54
C ALA A 260 -8.72 11.00 15.05
N ASP A 261 -8.89 10.30 16.18
CA ASP A 261 -7.90 9.39 16.75
C ASP A 261 -7.85 8.01 16.05
N GLY A 262 -8.73 7.76 15.09
CA GLY A 262 -8.79 6.51 14.33
C GLY A 262 -9.28 5.29 15.10
N LYS A 263 -9.82 5.45 16.31
CA LYS A 263 -10.26 4.32 17.18
C LYS A 263 -11.67 3.83 16.93
N SER A 264 -12.49 4.58 16.19
CA SER A 264 -13.88 4.21 15.90
C SER A 264 -14.17 4.41 14.41
N TRP A 265 -14.77 3.39 13.78
CA TRP A 265 -15.03 3.36 12.35
C TRP A 265 -16.50 3.06 12.05
N SER A 266 -16.97 3.55 10.91
CA SER A 266 -18.26 3.14 10.34
C SER A 266 -18.17 1.73 9.78
N ASP A 267 -19.30 1.04 9.66
CA ASP A 267 -19.35 -0.20 8.88
C ASP A 267 -18.90 0.07 7.44
N PRO A 268 -18.14 -0.85 6.79
CA PRO A 268 -17.80 -0.74 5.39
C PRO A 268 -19.05 -0.71 4.50
N ARG A 269 -19.05 0.16 3.49
CA ARG A 269 -20.14 0.29 2.52
C ARG A 269 -19.60 0.14 1.11
N ASP A 270 -20.43 -0.38 0.21
CA ASP A 270 -20.16 -0.44 -1.21
C ASP A 270 -19.87 0.96 -1.78
N ALA A 271 -18.73 1.12 -2.45
CA ALA A 271 -18.30 2.37 -3.06
C ALA A 271 -18.92 2.62 -4.46
N GLY A 272 -19.64 1.64 -5.02
CA GLY A 272 -20.35 1.77 -6.30
C GLY A 272 -19.49 1.56 -7.53
N PHE A 273 -18.24 1.11 -7.39
CA PHE A 273 -17.37 0.76 -8.53
C PHE A 273 -16.50 -0.46 -8.23
N ALA A 274 -16.22 -1.25 -9.27
CA ALA A 274 -15.34 -2.40 -9.18
C ALA A 274 -13.88 -1.95 -9.30
N GLY A 275 -13.06 -2.27 -8.29
CA GLY A 275 -11.63 -1.93 -8.30
C GLY A 275 -10.87 -2.69 -7.24
N GLN A 276 -9.63 -3.09 -7.58
CA GLN A 276 -8.70 -3.69 -6.64
C GLN A 276 -7.72 -2.61 -6.14
N LEU A 277 -7.22 -2.77 -4.91
CA LEU A 277 -6.24 -1.88 -4.33
C LEU A 277 -6.67 -0.39 -4.40
N PRO A 278 -7.91 -0.05 -4.03
CA PRO A 278 -8.39 1.32 -4.16
C PRO A 278 -7.63 2.24 -3.20
N ARG A 279 -6.96 3.26 -3.74
CA ARG A 279 -6.10 4.17 -2.99
C ARG A 279 -6.73 5.55 -2.89
N PRO A 280 -7.30 5.93 -1.75
CA PRO A 280 -7.86 7.26 -1.56
C PRO A 280 -6.75 8.29 -1.36
N LEU A 281 -6.89 9.44 -1.99
CA LEU A 281 -6.08 10.64 -1.78
C LEU A 281 -7.03 11.80 -1.44
N PRO A 282 -7.15 12.21 -0.18
CA PRO A 282 -7.89 13.41 0.19
C PRO A 282 -7.32 14.65 -0.49
N LEU A 283 -8.22 15.51 -0.95
CA LEU A 283 -7.92 16.73 -1.67
C LEU A 283 -8.59 17.92 -0.97
N PRO A 284 -8.11 19.15 -1.16
CA PRO A 284 -8.74 20.33 -0.59
C PRO A 284 -10.23 20.44 -0.88
N GLY A 285 -10.98 20.93 0.09
CA GLY A 285 -12.42 21.12 0.00
C GLY A 285 -13.26 19.85 0.15
N GLY A 286 -12.75 18.84 0.86
CA GLY A 286 -13.48 17.61 1.16
C GLY A 286 -13.65 16.67 -0.04
N ARG A 287 -12.88 16.86 -1.11
CA ARG A 287 -12.83 15.95 -2.26
C ARG A 287 -11.90 14.78 -1.99
N VAL A 288 -12.08 13.69 -2.71
CA VAL A 288 -11.16 12.54 -2.68
C VAL A 288 -10.93 12.04 -4.10
N LEU A 289 -9.68 11.89 -4.50
CA LEU A 289 -9.33 11.09 -5.66
C LEU A 289 -9.09 9.64 -5.21
N CYS A 290 -9.70 8.68 -5.88
CA CYS A 290 -9.31 7.28 -5.72
C CYS A 290 -8.61 6.82 -7.00
N VAL A 291 -7.39 6.29 -6.87
CA VAL A 291 -6.74 5.54 -7.94
C VAL A 291 -6.82 4.05 -7.64
N TYR A 292 -7.05 3.24 -8.66
CA TYR A 292 -7.28 1.82 -8.46
C TYR A 292 -6.90 0.96 -9.67
N VAL A 293 -6.81 -0.34 -9.45
CA VAL A 293 -6.52 -1.35 -10.47
C VAL A 293 -7.84 -1.94 -10.97
N HIS A 294 -8.09 -1.82 -12.26
CA HIS A 294 -9.22 -2.46 -12.95
C HIS A 294 -8.71 -3.68 -13.72
N ARG A 295 -8.98 -4.88 -13.19
CA ARG A 295 -8.51 -6.15 -13.75
C ARG A 295 -9.41 -6.72 -14.83
N HIS A 296 -10.65 -6.23 -14.95
CA HIS A 296 -11.55 -6.64 -16.03
C HIS A 296 -11.06 -6.12 -17.38
N TRP A 297 -11.64 -6.63 -18.45
CA TRP A 297 -11.31 -6.14 -19.79
C TRP A 297 -11.94 -4.77 -20.09
N PRO A 298 -11.18 -3.80 -20.60
CA PRO A 298 -9.73 -3.78 -20.76
C PRO A 298 -9.00 -3.56 -19.42
N PRO A 299 -7.93 -4.36 -19.14
CA PRO A 299 -7.16 -4.23 -17.90
C PRO A 299 -6.43 -2.89 -17.87
N SER A 300 -6.62 -2.14 -16.79
CA SER A 300 -6.20 -0.73 -16.75
C SER A 300 -5.98 -0.22 -15.31
N LEU A 301 -5.30 0.91 -15.20
CA LEU A 301 -5.25 1.72 -13.99
C LEU A 301 -6.12 2.94 -14.19
N ARG A 302 -6.95 3.23 -13.19
CA ARG A 302 -7.98 4.25 -13.27
C ARG A 302 -7.96 5.20 -12.10
N ALA A 303 -8.51 6.39 -12.32
CA ALA A 303 -8.72 7.40 -11.32
C ALA A 303 -10.18 7.86 -11.35
N VAL A 304 -10.81 7.93 -10.18
CA VAL A 304 -12.20 8.40 -10.01
C VAL A 304 -12.26 9.44 -8.91
N LEU A 305 -13.07 10.49 -9.11
CA LEU A 305 -13.19 11.61 -8.18
C LEU A 305 -14.49 11.53 -7.37
N SER A 306 -14.38 11.80 -6.06
CA SER A 306 -15.50 12.06 -5.17
C SER A 306 -15.52 13.54 -4.79
N PRO A 307 -16.68 14.21 -4.87
CA PRO A 307 -16.81 15.61 -4.43
C PRO A 307 -17.13 15.74 -2.93
N ASP A 308 -17.41 14.65 -2.22
CA ASP A 308 -18.08 14.64 -0.91
C ASP A 308 -17.46 13.64 0.09
N PHE A 309 -16.13 13.55 0.07
CA PHE A 309 -15.32 12.69 0.94
C PHE A 309 -15.68 11.20 0.82
N GLY A 310 -15.82 10.71 -0.42
CA GLY A 310 -16.06 9.29 -0.71
C GLY A 310 -17.50 8.82 -0.57
N LYS A 311 -18.47 9.72 -0.32
CA LYS A 311 -19.88 9.31 -0.20
C LYS A 311 -20.48 8.97 -1.55
N THR A 312 -20.08 9.71 -2.60
CA THR A 312 -20.44 9.45 -4.00
C THR A 312 -19.21 9.55 -4.90
N TRP A 313 -19.24 8.89 -6.05
CA TRP A 313 -18.12 8.82 -6.98
C TRP A 313 -18.58 9.11 -8.41
N ASP A 314 -17.83 9.94 -9.14
CA ASP A 314 -18.07 10.25 -10.55
C ASP A 314 -17.50 9.14 -11.44
N VAL A 315 -18.11 7.95 -11.37
CA VAL A 315 -17.67 6.80 -12.17
C VAL A 315 -17.78 7.05 -13.68
N PRO A 316 -18.84 7.74 -14.21
CA PRO A 316 -18.87 8.08 -15.63
C PRO A 316 -17.72 9.00 -16.09
N GLY A 317 -17.19 9.84 -15.18
CA GLY A 317 -16.07 10.76 -15.44
C GLY A 317 -14.70 10.20 -15.06
N GLU A 318 -14.57 8.89 -14.82
CA GLU A 318 -13.29 8.27 -14.47
C GLU A 318 -12.24 8.44 -15.57
N LEU A 319 -10.98 8.55 -15.19
CA LEU A 319 -9.84 8.63 -16.10
C LEU A 319 -9.11 7.28 -16.15
N VAL A 320 -9.00 6.68 -17.32
CA VAL A 320 -8.05 5.60 -17.59
C VAL A 320 -6.69 6.24 -17.88
N PHE A 321 -5.70 6.05 -16.99
CA PHE A 321 -4.37 6.65 -17.16
C PHE A 321 -3.30 5.64 -17.58
N TYR A 322 -3.61 4.36 -17.55
CA TYR A 322 -2.77 3.29 -18.11
C TYR A 322 -3.64 2.13 -18.56
N GLU A 323 -3.46 1.67 -19.79
CA GLU A 323 -4.02 0.40 -20.29
C GLU A 323 -2.88 -0.61 -20.44
N HIS A 324 -3.11 -1.82 -19.92
CA HIS A 324 -2.10 -2.86 -20.02
C HIS A 324 -2.14 -3.49 -21.41
N PRO A 325 -1.04 -3.47 -22.20
CA PRO A 325 -1.05 -3.86 -23.61
C PRO A 325 -1.18 -5.38 -23.83
N PHE A 326 -0.93 -6.19 -22.82
CA PHE A 326 -0.93 -7.64 -22.91
C PHE A 326 -2.24 -8.19 -22.36
N GLY A 327 -3.02 -8.85 -23.16
CA GLY A 327 -4.33 -9.48 -22.96
C GLY A 327 -4.84 -9.75 -21.55
N PRO A 328 -5.97 -10.40 -21.38
CA PRO A 328 -6.51 -10.63 -20.07
C PRO A 328 -5.48 -11.42 -19.26
N GLN A 329 -4.73 -10.71 -18.45
CA GLN A 329 -3.89 -11.35 -17.45
C GLN A 329 -4.79 -12.17 -16.56
N ALA A 330 -4.48 -13.43 -16.59
CA ALA A 330 -5.12 -14.50 -15.90
C ALA A 330 -6.27 -14.09 -14.96
N GLY A 331 -7.48 -14.36 -15.39
CA GLY A 331 -8.42 -14.88 -14.44
C GLY A 331 -9.31 -13.93 -13.71
N MET A 332 -9.52 -12.71 -14.13
CA MET A 332 -10.41 -11.81 -13.38
C MET A 332 -11.86 -11.82 -13.85
N ALA A 333 -12.19 -12.58 -14.87
CA ALA A 333 -13.58 -12.79 -15.27
C ALA A 333 -14.07 -14.12 -14.73
N GLY A 334 -14.89 -14.11 -13.67
CA GLY A 334 -15.59 -15.31 -13.18
C GLY A 334 -15.35 -15.62 -11.70
N GLN A 335 -15.95 -16.70 -11.25
CA GLN A 335 -15.85 -17.19 -9.90
C GLN A 335 -14.44 -17.66 -9.57
N ARG A 336 -13.91 -17.23 -8.43
CA ARG A 336 -12.63 -17.64 -7.88
C ARG A 336 -12.69 -17.80 -6.38
N GLU A 337 -12.11 -18.87 -5.89
CA GLU A 337 -11.82 -18.99 -4.47
C GLU A 337 -10.75 -17.97 -4.07
N PHE A 338 -10.83 -17.45 -2.86
CA PHE A 338 -9.86 -16.46 -2.36
C PHE A 338 -8.41 -16.96 -2.45
N ALA A 339 -8.17 -18.23 -2.14
CA ALA A 339 -6.84 -18.83 -2.22
C ALA A 339 -6.20 -18.74 -3.62
N ALA A 340 -7.00 -18.78 -4.68
CA ALA A 340 -6.50 -18.70 -6.06
C ALA A 340 -5.89 -17.34 -6.41
N TYR A 341 -6.22 -16.26 -5.67
CA TYR A 341 -5.60 -14.95 -5.90
C TYR A 341 -4.10 -14.93 -5.63
N TYR A 342 -3.60 -15.75 -4.71
CA TYR A 342 -2.15 -15.81 -4.42
C TYR A 342 -1.34 -16.31 -5.63
N ASP A 343 -1.89 -17.26 -6.39
CA ASP A 343 -1.26 -17.70 -7.64
C ASP A 343 -1.40 -16.64 -8.74
N ASP A 344 -2.55 -15.99 -8.83
CA ASP A 344 -2.79 -14.91 -9.80
C ASP A 344 -1.88 -13.70 -9.52
N MET A 345 -1.67 -13.29 -8.26
CA MET A 345 -0.83 -12.16 -7.90
C MET A 345 0.60 -12.31 -8.41
N ARG A 346 1.13 -13.53 -8.48
CA ARG A 346 2.45 -13.80 -9.07
C ARG A 346 2.49 -13.52 -10.57
N LEU A 347 1.35 -13.68 -11.25
CA LEU A 347 1.24 -13.53 -12.70
C LEU A 347 0.89 -12.08 -13.12
N TRP A 348 0.38 -11.25 -12.22
CA TRP A 348 -0.03 -9.89 -12.57
C TRP A 348 1.16 -8.99 -12.90
N ASN A 349 1.11 -8.39 -14.08
CA ASN A 349 2.20 -7.62 -14.65
C ASN A 349 2.01 -6.10 -14.53
N PHE A 350 0.99 -5.63 -13.83
CA PHE A 350 0.76 -4.22 -13.53
C PHE A 350 -0.07 -4.07 -12.25
N GLY A 351 0.04 -2.92 -11.58
CA GLY A 351 -0.78 -2.67 -10.39
C GLY A 351 -0.11 -1.77 -9.35
N LEU A 352 -0.66 -1.81 -8.12
CA LEU A 352 -0.17 -1.12 -6.93
C LEU A 352 0.09 0.37 -7.19
N VAL A 353 -1.00 1.08 -7.43
CA VAL A 353 -1.01 2.52 -7.68
C VAL A 353 -0.84 3.32 -6.39
N GLU A 354 0.03 4.35 -6.41
CA GLU A 354 0.28 5.21 -5.25
C GLU A 354 0.26 6.68 -5.67
N PRO A 355 -0.81 7.42 -5.32
CA PRO A 355 -0.95 8.82 -5.66
C PRO A 355 -0.28 9.73 -4.62
N GLY A 356 0.19 10.89 -5.07
CA GLY A 356 0.65 11.99 -4.24
C GLY A 356 0.23 13.33 -4.83
N LEU A 357 -0.29 14.23 -4.00
CA LEU A 357 -0.65 15.59 -4.39
C LEU A 357 0.60 16.46 -4.43
N LEU A 358 0.90 17.04 -5.60
CA LEU A 358 2.02 17.95 -5.78
C LEU A 358 1.63 19.40 -5.39
N PRO A 359 2.62 20.24 -5.03
CA PRO A 359 2.35 21.65 -4.64
C PRO A 359 1.63 22.50 -5.70
N ASP A 360 1.74 22.13 -6.97
CA ASP A 360 1.04 22.81 -8.08
C ASP A 360 -0.39 22.30 -8.31
N GLY A 361 -0.89 21.43 -7.42
CA GLY A 361 -2.24 20.87 -7.50
C GLY A 361 -2.41 19.72 -8.48
N THR A 362 -1.34 19.27 -9.15
CA THR A 362 -1.37 18.06 -9.99
C THR A 362 -1.12 16.82 -9.13
N ILE A 363 -1.51 15.66 -9.64
CA ILE A 363 -1.34 14.38 -8.93
C ILE A 363 -0.25 13.57 -9.62
N PHE A 364 0.74 13.15 -8.86
CA PHE A 364 1.71 12.15 -9.28
C PHE A 364 1.23 10.76 -8.86
N VAL A 365 1.32 9.78 -9.75
CA VAL A 365 0.93 8.38 -9.46
C VAL A 365 2.05 7.46 -9.86
N ALA A 366 2.66 6.75 -8.91
CA ALA A 366 3.60 5.66 -9.19
C ALA A 366 2.87 4.32 -9.26
N PHE A 367 3.33 3.42 -10.12
CA PHE A 367 2.80 2.06 -10.29
C PHE A 367 3.84 1.15 -10.93
N TYR A 368 3.65 -0.17 -10.80
CA TYR A 368 4.47 -1.11 -11.55
C TYR A 368 3.76 -1.59 -12.82
N ALA A 369 4.52 -1.79 -13.88
CA ALA A 369 4.03 -2.45 -15.09
C ALA A 369 5.18 -3.04 -15.91
N GLY A 370 4.89 -4.17 -16.58
CA GLY A 370 5.86 -4.89 -17.41
C GLY A 370 5.26 -6.15 -18.01
N ASP A 371 6.04 -7.21 -18.02
CA ASP A 371 5.68 -8.53 -18.54
C ASP A 371 6.22 -9.66 -17.64
N SER A 372 6.23 -10.89 -18.15
CA SER A 372 6.75 -12.05 -17.41
C SER A 372 8.27 -12.06 -17.23
N GLN A 373 9.02 -11.14 -17.84
CA GLN A 373 10.46 -11.07 -17.77
C GLN A 373 10.97 -9.97 -16.84
N SER A 374 10.18 -8.88 -16.72
CA SER A 374 10.54 -7.74 -15.88
C SER A 374 9.34 -6.85 -15.56
N LEU A 375 9.34 -6.28 -14.38
CA LEU A 375 8.34 -5.31 -13.92
C LEU A 375 9.06 -4.01 -13.55
N SER A 376 8.88 -2.97 -14.35
CA SER A 376 9.44 -1.64 -14.14
C SER A 376 8.53 -0.80 -13.25
N ILE A 377 9.10 0.20 -12.56
CA ILE A 377 8.30 1.24 -11.91
C ILE A 377 8.09 2.38 -12.88
N ARG A 378 6.82 2.71 -13.07
CA ARG A 378 6.33 3.76 -13.95
C ARG A 378 5.60 4.83 -13.17
N TRP A 379 5.34 5.95 -13.82
CA TRP A 379 4.56 7.02 -13.23
C TRP A 379 3.68 7.71 -14.27
N ALA A 380 2.63 8.34 -13.78
CA ALA A 380 1.78 9.25 -14.53
C ALA A 380 1.55 10.53 -13.71
N ARG A 381 1.42 11.67 -14.38
CA ARG A 381 1.03 12.94 -13.80
C ARG A 381 -0.33 13.34 -14.32
N LEU A 382 -1.27 13.58 -13.39
CA LEU A 382 -2.66 13.83 -13.69
C LEU A 382 -3.05 15.25 -13.30
N GLN A 383 -3.95 15.83 -14.07
CA GLN A 383 -4.64 17.09 -13.75
C GLN A 383 -6.13 16.78 -13.53
N LEU A 384 -6.66 17.29 -12.41
CA LEU A 384 -8.09 17.18 -12.05
C LEU A 384 -8.95 18.11 -12.89
#